data_292b425e07b86d7e5abb5ddfe1c7bf18
#
_entry.id   292b425e07b86d7e5abb5ddfe1c7bf18
#
_cell.length_a   1.000
_cell.length_b   1.000
_cell.length_c   1.000
_cell.angle_alpha   90.00
_cell.angle_beta   90.00
_cell.angle_gamma   90.00
#
_symmetry.space_group_name_H-M   'P 1'
#
loop_
_entity.id
_entity.type
_entity.pdbx_description
1 polymer ?
#
loop_
_entity_poly.entity_id
_entity_poly.type
_entity_poly.pdbx_seq_one_letter_code
_entity_poly.pdbx_strand_id
1 'polypeptide(L)'
;MAGRRGALIVLEGVDRAGKSTQSRRLVAALCDAGHRAELLSFPERSTDIGKLLSSYLEKKNEMENHSVHLLFSANRWEQVPLIKEKLSQGVTLIVDRYAFSGVAYTSAKAEFSSVYQQRKCKPSALSPASAPSVSGTCQTHQQDFSLDWCKQPDVGLPKPDLVVFLQLQLAEAAMRGEFGRERYENRTFQESVSQRFHQLMGDTTLNWKMVDASQSIEDVHKEIRELSEDTIQAAAQRPLGELWK
;
A
#
# COMPACT_ATOMS: atom_id res chain seq x y z
N MET A 1 -36.51 3.16 5.54
CA MET A 1 -35.32 3.51 6.35
C MET A 1 -34.10 3.14 5.54
N ALA A 2 -33.24 4.11 5.23
CA ALA A 2 -31.96 3.78 4.59
C ALA A 2 -31.19 2.87 5.56
N GLY A 3 -30.83 1.66 5.10
CA GLY A 3 -30.07 0.70 5.90
C GLY A 3 -28.72 1.31 6.30
N ARG A 4 -28.24 0.97 7.48
CA ARG A 4 -26.89 1.36 7.92
C ARG A 4 -25.86 0.72 7.01
N ARG A 5 -24.97 1.51 6.38
CA ARG A 5 -23.88 0.95 5.58
C ARG A 5 -22.80 0.31 6.46
N GLY A 6 -22.05 -0.62 5.89
CA GLY A 6 -20.81 -1.11 6.48
C GLY A 6 -19.69 -0.07 6.43
N ALA A 7 -18.62 -0.31 7.19
CA ALA A 7 -17.40 0.49 7.19
C ALA A 7 -16.37 -0.05 6.19
N LEU A 8 -15.57 0.85 5.61
CA LEU A 8 -14.39 0.52 4.81
C LEU A 8 -13.15 0.78 5.68
N ILE A 9 -12.49 -0.28 6.14
CA ILE A 9 -11.34 -0.24 7.04
C ILE A 9 -10.13 -0.83 6.30
N VAL A 10 -9.06 -0.06 6.19
CA VAL A 10 -7.85 -0.43 5.45
C VAL A 10 -6.69 -0.63 6.40
N LEU A 11 -5.95 -1.73 6.24
CA LEU A 11 -4.69 -1.99 6.94
C LEU A 11 -3.52 -1.74 5.99
N GLU A 12 -2.62 -0.84 6.36
CA GLU A 12 -1.43 -0.46 5.61
C GLU A 12 -0.16 -0.64 6.44
N GLY A 13 0.98 -0.55 5.79
CA GLY A 13 2.30 -0.69 6.42
C GLY A 13 3.30 -1.39 5.50
N VAL A 14 4.57 -1.39 5.91
CA VAL A 14 5.67 -2.06 5.19
C VAL A 14 5.44 -3.57 5.10
N ASP A 15 6.23 -4.25 4.26
CA ASP A 15 6.14 -5.70 4.15
C ASP A 15 6.46 -6.35 5.50
N ARG A 16 5.74 -7.45 5.80
CA ARG A 16 5.88 -8.21 7.06
C ARG A 16 5.43 -7.50 8.35
N ALA A 17 4.78 -6.33 8.26
CA ALA A 17 4.21 -5.67 9.43
C ALA A 17 3.04 -6.41 10.10
N GLY A 18 2.53 -7.49 9.49
CA GLY A 18 1.45 -8.31 10.07
C GLY A 18 0.05 -8.00 9.53
N LYS A 19 -0.07 -7.17 8.48
CA LYS A 19 -1.35 -6.76 7.89
C LYS A 19 -2.30 -7.94 7.62
N SER A 20 -1.86 -8.92 6.84
CA SER A 20 -2.71 -10.07 6.45
C SER A 20 -3.14 -10.93 7.63
N THR A 21 -2.30 -11.06 8.66
CA THR A 21 -2.64 -11.76 9.90
C THR A 21 -3.72 -11.01 10.65
N GLN A 22 -3.53 -9.70 10.85
CA GLN A 22 -4.49 -8.87 11.59
C GLN A 22 -5.80 -8.69 10.84
N SER A 23 -5.78 -8.55 9.51
CA SER A 23 -7.00 -8.45 8.70
C SER A 23 -7.88 -9.69 8.83
N ARG A 24 -7.29 -10.90 8.76
CA ARG A 24 -8.05 -12.16 8.93
C ARG A 24 -8.60 -12.30 10.35
N ARG A 25 -7.79 -12.00 11.37
CA ARG A 25 -8.22 -12.03 12.76
C ARG A 25 -9.34 -11.05 13.05
N LEU A 26 -9.25 -9.82 12.47
CA LEU A 26 -10.27 -8.80 12.64
C LEU A 26 -11.60 -9.22 12.04
N VAL A 27 -11.60 -9.78 10.82
CA VAL A 27 -12.83 -10.30 10.20
C VAL A 27 -13.46 -11.37 11.08
N ALA A 28 -12.67 -12.34 11.55
CA ALA A 28 -13.18 -13.41 12.42
C ALA A 28 -13.81 -12.82 13.70
N ALA A 29 -13.08 -11.94 14.41
CA ALA A 29 -13.55 -11.33 15.64
C ALA A 29 -14.83 -10.48 15.46
N LEU A 30 -14.93 -9.75 14.33
CA LEU A 30 -16.13 -8.98 14.02
C LEU A 30 -17.34 -9.91 13.72
N CYS A 31 -17.12 -10.99 12.98
CA CYS A 31 -18.16 -11.98 12.71
C CYS A 31 -18.64 -12.67 14.01
N ASP A 32 -17.72 -13.04 14.90
CA ASP A 32 -18.03 -13.64 16.21
C ASP A 32 -18.82 -12.66 17.11
N ALA A 33 -18.58 -11.35 16.95
CA ALA A 33 -19.34 -10.29 17.62
C ALA A 33 -20.70 -9.98 16.96
N GLY A 34 -21.07 -10.71 15.89
CA GLY A 34 -22.36 -10.55 15.20
C GLY A 34 -22.36 -9.49 14.10
N HIS A 35 -21.22 -8.90 13.74
CA HIS A 35 -21.09 -8.02 12.59
C HIS A 35 -20.98 -8.83 11.30
N ARG A 36 -21.46 -8.26 10.20
CA ARG A 36 -21.17 -8.78 8.87
C ARG A 36 -19.86 -8.15 8.41
N ALA A 37 -18.80 -8.96 8.28
CA ALA A 37 -17.49 -8.50 7.85
C ALA A 37 -16.89 -9.44 6.81
N GLU A 38 -16.20 -8.87 5.81
CA GLU A 38 -15.51 -9.62 4.75
C GLU A 38 -14.11 -9.06 4.54
N LEU A 39 -13.18 -9.92 4.10
CA LEU A 39 -11.80 -9.56 3.77
C LEU A 39 -11.68 -9.26 2.28
N LEU A 40 -10.99 -8.18 1.97
CA LEU A 40 -10.52 -7.85 0.63
C LEU A 40 -9.01 -7.62 0.67
N SER A 41 -8.27 -8.01 -0.36
CA SER A 41 -6.82 -7.81 -0.41
C SER A 41 -6.39 -7.27 -1.77
N PHE A 42 -5.46 -6.32 -1.79
CA PHE A 42 -4.90 -5.82 -3.04
C PHE A 42 -3.40 -6.13 -3.16
N PRO A 43 -2.95 -6.54 -4.36
CA PRO A 43 -3.79 -6.76 -5.54
C PRO A 43 -4.75 -7.94 -5.35
N GLU A 44 -5.96 -7.83 -5.94
CA GLU A 44 -6.89 -8.95 -6.03
C GLU A 44 -6.38 -9.91 -7.11
N ARG A 45 -5.74 -10.98 -6.65
CA ARG A 45 -4.93 -11.87 -7.51
C ARG A 45 -5.75 -12.83 -8.38
N SER A 46 -7.04 -12.98 -8.14
CA SER A 46 -7.91 -13.90 -8.89
C SER A 46 -8.33 -13.35 -10.25
N THR A 47 -8.36 -12.02 -10.41
CA THR A 47 -8.72 -11.36 -11.68
C THR A 47 -7.60 -11.46 -12.72
N ASP A 48 -7.89 -11.17 -13.98
CA ASP A 48 -6.86 -11.21 -15.03
C ASP A 48 -5.78 -10.13 -14.83
N ILE A 49 -6.17 -8.93 -14.39
CA ILE A 49 -5.21 -7.88 -13.99
C ILE A 49 -4.39 -8.37 -12.80
N GLY A 50 -5.02 -8.99 -11.80
CA GLY A 50 -4.35 -9.49 -10.62
C GLY A 50 -3.35 -10.62 -10.90
N LYS A 51 -3.63 -11.51 -11.84
CA LYS A 51 -2.68 -12.55 -12.31
C LYS A 51 -1.45 -11.93 -12.95
N LEU A 52 -1.63 -10.88 -13.76
CA LEU A 52 -0.55 -10.15 -14.39
C LEU A 52 0.33 -9.47 -13.33
N LEU A 53 -0.28 -8.81 -12.35
CA LEU A 53 0.42 -8.20 -11.21
C LEU A 53 1.16 -9.23 -10.35
N SER A 54 0.56 -10.41 -10.11
CA SER A 54 1.21 -11.51 -9.38
C SER A 54 2.48 -11.97 -10.10
N SER A 55 2.43 -12.18 -11.41
CA SER A 55 3.59 -12.52 -12.23
C SER A 55 4.71 -11.46 -12.14
N TYR A 56 4.36 -10.18 -12.12
CA TYR A 56 5.29 -9.08 -11.92
C TYR A 56 5.93 -9.10 -10.52
N LEU A 57 5.13 -9.28 -9.47
CA LEU A 57 5.62 -9.32 -8.08
C LEU A 57 6.54 -10.52 -7.85
N GLU A 58 6.24 -11.66 -8.43
CA GLU A 58 7.05 -12.88 -8.39
C GLU A 58 8.31 -12.82 -9.28
N LYS A 59 8.62 -11.68 -9.88
CA LYS A 59 9.77 -11.45 -10.79
C LYS A 59 9.76 -12.33 -12.07
N LYS A 60 8.61 -12.90 -12.43
CA LYS A 60 8.43 -13.71 -13.63
C LYS A 60 8.25 -12.86 -14.89
N ASN A 61 7.86 -11.60 -14.73
CA ASN A 61 7.59 -10.68 -15.81
C ASN A 61 8.13 -9.28 -15.47
N GLU A 62 8.64 -8.56 -16.47
CA GLU A 62 9.09 -7.17 -16.34
C GLU A 62 8.03 -6.25 -16.96
N MET A 63 7.77 -5.14 -16.29
CA MET A 63 6.88 -4.10 -16.76
C MET A 63 7.49 -2.72 -16.51
N GLU A 64 7.16 -1.78 -17.38
CA GLU A 64 7.49 -0.38 -17.18
C GLU A 64 6.77 0.17 -15.95
N ASN A 65 7.43 1.06 -15.19
CA ASN A 65 6.98 1.47 -13.87
C ASN A 65 5.64 2.24 -13.86
N HIS A 66 5.37 3.10 -14.86
CA HIS A 66 4.08 3.78 -14.98
C HIS A 66 2.97 2.78 -15.30
N SER A 67 3.23 1.87 -16.23
CA SER A 67 2.28 0.85 -16.64
C SER A 67 1.87 -0.04 -15.47
N VAL A 68 2.83 -0.50 -14.67
CA VAL A 68 2.50 -1.35 -13.51
C VAL A 68 1.74 -0.57 -12.44
N HIS A 69 2.04 0.71 -12.23
CA HIS A 69 1.28 1.56 -11.31
C HIS A 69 -0.19 1.69 -11.73
N LEU A 70 -0.42 1.97 -13.02
CA LEU A 70 -1.77 2.06 -13.58
C LEU A 70 -2.52 0.70 -13.49
N LEU A 71 -1.83 -0.43 -13.66
CA LEU A 71 -2.44 -1.75 -13.47
C LEU A 71 -2.83 -2.01 -12.01
N PHE A 72 -2.02 -1.60 -11.03
CA PHE A 72 -2.42 -1.67 -9.62
C PHE A 72 -3.65 -0.81 -9.32
N SER A 73 -3.76 0.36 -9.93
CA SER A 73 -4.96 1.19 -9.81
C SER A 73 -6.16 0.53 -10.49
N ALA A 74 -6.01 0.05 -11.72
CA ALA A 74 -7.08 -0.65 -12.45
C ALA A 74 -7.61 -1.87 -11.67
N ASN A 75 -6.73 -2.64 -11.01
CA ASN A 75 -7.13 -3.76 -10.14
C ASN A 75 -7.97 -3.30 -8.93
N ARG A 76 -7.76 -2.10 -8.41
CA ARG A 76 -8.65 -1.50 -7.39
C ARG A 76 -9.98 -1.06 -7.98
N TRP A 77 -9.93 -0.39 -9.13
CA TRP A 77 -11.13 0.12 -9.80
C TRP A 77 -12.10 -0.97 -10.23
N GLU A 78 -11.62 -2.12 -10.71
CA GLU A 78 -12.48 -3.25 -11.06
C GLU A 78 -13.26 -3.82 -9.87
N GLN A 79 -12.77 -3.60 -8.63
CA GLN A 79 -13.45 -4.02 -7.40
C GLN A 79 -14.43 -2.97 -6.85
N VAL A 80 -14.45 -1.75 -7.37
CA VAL A 80 -15.31 -0.65 -6.85
C VAL A 80 -16.80 -1.00 -6.83
N PRO A 81 -17.38 -1.63 -7.88
CA PRO A 81 -18.79 -2.02 -7.85
C PRO A 81 -19.09 -2.97 -6.69
N LEU A 82 -18.25 -3.99 -6.48
CA LEU A 82 -18.38 -4.95 -5.37
C LEU A 82 -18.25 -4.25 -4.01
N ILE A 83 -17.25 -3.36 -3.84
CA ILE A 83 -17.04 -2.61 -2.60
C ILE A 83 -18.30 -1.79 -2.26
N LYS A 84 -18.83 -1.02 -3.22
CA LYS A 84 -20.02 -0.18 -3.02
C LYS A 84 -21.25 -1.02 -2.70
N GLU A 85 -21.43 -2.14 -3.38
CA GLU A 85 -22.55 -3.07 -3.14
C GLU A 85 -22.49 -3.63 -1.72
N LYS A 86 -21.35 -4.22 -1.31
CA LYS A 86 -21.18 -4.82 0.02
C LYS A 86 -21.38 -3.80 1.14
N LEU A 87 -20.75 -2.62 1.02
CA LEU A 87 -20.94 -1.55 2.00
C LEU A 87 -22.41 -1.11 2.11
N SER A 88 -23.12 -0.98 1.00
CA SER A 88 -24.54 -0.61 1.00
C SER A 88 -25.44 -1.67 1.66
N GLN A 89 -25.04 -2.93 1.60
CA GLN A 89 -25.71 -4.06 2.26
C GLN A 89 -25.40 -4.16 3.77
N GLY A 90 -24.60 -3.22 4.32
CA GLY A 90 -24.19 -3.24 5.73
C GLY A 90 -23.04 -4.19 6.05
N VAL A 91 -22.30 -4.67 5.04
CA VAL A 91 -21.09 -5.48 5.22
C VAL A 91 -19.89 -4.57 5.43
N THR A 92 -19.19 -4.72 6.54
CA THR A 92 -17.91 -4.05 6.79
C THR A 92 -16.81 -4.74 5.99
N LEU A 93 -16.03 -3.97 5.23
CA LEU A 93 -14.89 -4.47 4.46
C LEU A 93 -13.59 -4.17 5.17
N ILE A 94 -12.83 -5.21 5.48
CA ILE A 94 -11.46 -5.13 5.97
C ILE A 94 -10.53 -5.35 4.78
N VAL A 95 -9.69 -4.36 4.48
CA VAL A 95 -8.89 -4.35 3.26
C VAL A 95 -7.41 -4.43 3.62
N ASP A 96 -6.74 -5.51 3.18
CA ASP A 96 -5.29 -5.67 3.30
C ASP A 96 -4.61 -4.99 2.10
N ARG A 97 -4.04 -3.79 2.33
CA ARG A 97 -3.50 -2.83 1.35
C ARG A 97 -4.57 -2.17 0.48
N TYR A 98 -4.31 -0.92 0.10
CA TYR A 98 -5.19 -0.15 -0.77
C TYR A 98 -4.39 0.83 -1.65
N ALA A 99 -4.99 1.97 -2.00
CA ALA A 99 -4.38 3.02 -2.82
C ALA A 99 -3.06 3.54 -2.23
N PHE A 100 -2.96 3.61 -0.90
CA PHE A 100 -1.80 4.17 -0.20
C PHE A 100 -0.54 3.32 -0.44
N SER A 101 -0.66 1.98 -0.43
CA SER A 101 0.42 1.09 -0.87
C SER A 101 0.82 1.38 -2.31
N GLY A 102 -0.14 1.55 -3.24
CA GLY A 102 0.15 1.89 -4.64
C GLY A 102 0.99 3.15 -4.78
N VAL A 103 0.60 4.21 -4.07
CA VAL A 103 1.32 5.50 -4.07
C VAL A 103 2.69 5.36 -3.40
N ALA A 104 2.77 4.78 -2.19
CA ALA A 104 4.02 4.66 -1.45
C ALA A 104 5.07 3.84 -2.19
N TYR A 105 4.69 2.68 -2.73
CA TYR A 105 5.62 1.78 -3.44
C TYR A 105 6.06 2.35 -4.79
N THR A 106 5.20 3.08 -5.52
CA THR A 106 5.59 3.66 -6.80
C THR A 106 6.47 4.90 -6.61
N SER A 107 6.09 5.82 -5.72
CA SER A 107 6.88 7.02 -5.46
C SER A 107 8.25 6.73 -4.86
N ALA A 108 8.40 5.63 -4.11
CA ALA A 108 9.70 5.19 -3.59
C ALA A 108 10.69 4.77 -4.70
N LYS A 109 10.21 4.37 -5.90
CA LYS A 109 11.08 3.96 -7.01
C LYS A 109 11.94 5.09 -7.55
N ALA A 110 11.47 6.33 -7.51
CA ALA A 110 12.23 7.50 -7.98
C ALA A 110 13.55 7.66 -7.22
N GLU A 111 13.52 7.56 -5.91
CA GLU A 111 14.72 7.67 -5.06
C GLU A 111 15.66 6.47 -5.22
N PHE A 112 15.08 5.27 -5.32
CA PHE A 112 15.86 4.05 -5.46
C PHE A 112 16.65 4.02 -6.78
N SER A 113 16.07 4.50 -7.88
CA SER A 113 16.74 4.60 -9.18
C SER A 113 17.93 5.57 -9.13
N SER A 114 17.80 6.72 -8.48
CA SER A 114 18.86 7.73 -8.37
C SER A 114 20.06 7.23 -7.56
N VAL A 115 19.83 6.57 -6.44
CA VAL A 115 20.88 5.99 -5.57
C VAL A 115 21.61 4.83 -6.27
N TYR A 116 20.89 4.01 -7.04
CA TYR A 116 21.49 2.87 -7.75
C TYR A 116 22.38 3.33 -8.91
N GLN A 117 22.01 4.41 -9.61
CA GLN A 117 22.82 5.01 -10.68
C GLN A 117 24.09 5.67 -10.13
N GLN A 118 23.99 6.41 -9.01
CA GLN A 118 25.18 7.02 -8.37
C GLN A 118 26.20 5.97 -7.91
N ARG A 119 25.78 4.78 -7.49
CA ARG A 119 26.70 3.68 -7.13
C ARG A 119 27.40 3.04 -8.34
N LYS A 120 26.76 3.04 -9.51
CA LYS A 120 27.36 2.53 -10.77
C LYS A 120 28.34 3.50 -11.40
N CYS A 121 28.22 4.79 -11.13
CA CYS A 121 29.07 5.85 -11.67
C CYS A 121 30.30 6.18 -10.81
N LYS A 122 30.74 5.32 -9.88
CA LYS A 122 32.07 5.45 -9.27
C LYS A 122 33.11 5.12 -10.32
N PRO A 123 33.98 6.06 -10.74
CA PRO A 123 35.05 5.76 -11.67
C PRO A 123 36.00 4.73 -11.00
N SER A 124 36.24 3.62 -11.67
CA SER A 124 37.33 2.75 -11.33
C SER A 124 38.62 3.58 -11.47
N ALA A 125 39.31 3.82 -10.38
CA ALA A 125 40.64 4.40 -10.40
C ALA A 125 41.56 3.40 -11.08
N LEU A 126 41.93 3.67 -12.35
CA LEU A 126 43.13 3.25 -13.04
C LEU A 126 42.92 3.35 -14.57
N SER A 127 43.29 4.47 -15.18
CA SER A 127 44.17 4.50 -16.37
C SER A 127 44.38 5.96 -16.86
N PRO A 128 45.61 6.33 -17.23
CA PRO A 128 45.87 7.68 -17.67
C PRO A 128 45.75 7.85 -19.20
N ALA A 129 45.44 9.08 -19.57
CA ALA A 129 45.70 9.78 -20.84
C ALA A 129 44.89 9.40 -22.09
N SER A 130 44.30 10.49 -22.64
CA SER A 130 43.97 10.76 -24.04
C SER A 130 42.68 10.12 -24.62
N ALA A 131 41.57 10.88 -24.51
CA ALA A 131 40.54 10.90 -25.55
C ALA A 131 39.67 12.17 -25.43
N PRO A 132 39.12 12.72 -26.52
CA PRO A 132 38.51 14.03 -26.57
C PRO A 132 37.20 14.12 -25.81
N SER A 133 36.97 15.28 -25.18
CA SER A 133 35.75 15.64 -24.45
C SER A 133 34.53 15.62 -25.37
N VAL A 134 33.76 14.54 -25.32
CA VAL A 134 32.36 14.54 -25.74
C VAL A 134 31.54 14.88 -24.50
N SER A 135 31.17 16.15 -24.39
CA SER A 135 30.18 16.61 -23.41
C SER A 135 28.79 16.13 -23.83
N GLY A 136 28.59 14.82 -23.73
CA GLY A 136 27.25 14.22 -23.73
C GLY A 136 26.69 14.31 -22.33
N THR A 137 25.92 15.35 -22.03
CA THR A 137 25.03 15.36 -20.87
C THR A 137 24.10 14.18 -21.00
N CYS A 138 24.40 13.09 -20.29
CA CYS A 138 23.46 12.02 -20.10
C CYS A 138 22.28 12.62 -19.31
N GLN A 139 21.29 13.12 -20.04
CA GLN A 139 19.99 13.45 -19.45
C GLN A 139 19.36 12.15 -19.01
N THR A 140 19.65 11.76 -17.77
CA THR A 140 18.87 10.74 -17.09
C THR A 140 17.46 11.30 -16.96
N HIS A 141 16.52 10.80 -17.75
CA HIS A 141 15.10 11.01 -17.51
C HIS A 141 14.82 10.45 -16.12
N GLN A 142 14.87 11.33 -15.12
CA GLN A 142 14.43 11.04 -13.77
C GLN A 142 12.93 10.81 -13.90
N GLN A 143 12.50 9.54 -13.76
CA GLN A 143 11.08 9.21 -13.77
C GLN A 143 10.44 9.97 -12.60
N ASP A 144 9.61 10.94 -12.90
CA ASP A 144 8.96 11.78 -11.90
C ASP A 144 7.74 11.05 -11.34
N PHE A 145 7.97 10.17 -10.34
CA PHE A 145 6.91 9.55 -9.55
C PHE A 145 6.58 10.41 -8.34
N SER A 146 6.17 11.67 -8.57
CA SER A 146 5.68 12.51 -7.49
C SER A 146 4.48 11.86 -6.79
N LEU A 147 4.30 12.18 -5.50
CA LEU A 147 3.15 11.67 -4.74
C LEU A 147 1.83 12.05 -5.43
N ASP A 148 1.76 13.26 -5.98
CA ASP A 148 0.55 13.77 -6.64
C ASP A 148 0.24 13.00 -7.92
N TRP A 149 1.26 12.72 -8.76
CA TRP A 149 1.07 11.88 -9.93
C TRP A 149 0.60 10.47 -9.54
N CYS A 150 1.23 9.89 -8.51
CA CYS A 150 0.87 8.55 -8.04
C CYS A 150 -0.55 8.47 -7.45
N LYS A 151 -1.11 9.56 -6.92
CA LYS A 151 -2.49 9.61 -6.42
C LYS A 151 -3.52 9.68 -7.54
N GLN A 152 -3.21 10.34 -8.67
CA GLN A 152 -4.19 10.66 -9.71
C GLN A 152 -5.02 9.47 -10.22
N PRO A 153 -4.45 8.29 -10.51
CA PRO A 153 -5.22 7.16 -10.99
C PRO A 153 -6.26 6.63 -9.99
N ASP A 154 -6.09 6.94 -8.70
CA ASP A 154 -6.94 6.46 -7.61
C ASP A 154 -7.91 7.53 -7.07
N VAL A 155 -7.92 8.75 -7.64
CA VAL A 155 -8.86 9.81 -7.28
C VAL A 155 -10.30 9.36 -7.57
N GLY A 156 -11.15 9.39 -6.55
CA GLY A 156 -12.56 8.96 -6.67
C GLY A 156 -12.84 7.52 -6.26
N LEU A 157 -11.83 6.72 -5.93
CA LEU A 157 -12.04 5.42 -5.26
C LEU A 157 -12.85 5.59 -3.96
N PRO A 158 -13.55 4.56 -3.47
CA PRO A 158 -14.18 4.59 -2.16
C PRO A 158 -13.20 5.06 -1.08
N LYS A 159 -13.58 6.12 -0.34
CA LYS A 159 -12.74 6.67 0.73
C LYS A 159 -12.85 5.79 1.98
N PRO A 160 -11.73 5.28 2.53
CA PRO A 160 -11.75 4.54 3.79
C PRO A 160 -12.31 5.37 4.94
N ASP A 161 -13.08 4.73 5.80
CA ASP A 161 -13.54 5.30 7.08
C ASP A 161 -12.42 5.30 8.13
N LEU A 162 -11.50 4.33 8.00
CA LEU A 162 -10.32 4.19 8.85
C LEU A 162 -9.16 3.62 8.03
N VAL A 163 -7.98 4.18 8.21
CA VAL A 163 -6.73 3.60 7.72
C VAL A 163 -5.82 3.31 8.91
N VAL A 164 -5.56 2.03 9.18
CA VAL A 164 -4.65 1.59 10.23
C VAL A 164 -3.27 1.36 9.63
N PHE A 165 -2.29 2.13 10.06
CA PHE A 165 -0.90 1.93 9.67
C PHE A 165 -0.18 1.08 10.73
N LEU A 166 0.22 -0.13 10.36
CA LEU A 166 1.01 -1.02 11.20
C LEU A 166 2.48 -0.59 11.14
N GLN A 167 2.92 0.11 12.18
CA GLN A 167 4.30 0.58 12.30
C GLN A 167 5.18 -0.55 12.82
N LEU A 168 6.19 -0.93 12.05
CA LEU A 168 7.20 -1.91 12.45
C LEU A 168 8.58 -1.44 12.01
N GLN A 169 9.58 -1.62 12.88
CA GLN A 169 10.96 -1.36 12.50
C GLN A 169 11.40 -2.38 11.45
N LEU A 170 12.11 -1.90 10.42
CA LEU A 170 12.50 -2.76 9.29
C LEU A 170 13.48 -3.88 9.70
N ALA A 171 14.26 -3.68 10.75
CA ALA A 171 15.09 -4.74 11.32
C ALA A 171 14.24 -5.91 11.86
N GLU A 172 13.14 -5.60 12.53
CA GLU A 172 12.20 -6.60 13.05
C GLU A 172 11.40 -7.26 11.92
N ALA A 173 10.97 -6.47 10.92
CA ALA A 173 10.28 -6.98 9.74
C ALA A 173 11.14 -8.01 8.99
N ALA A 174 12.45 -7.75 8.85
CA ALA A 174 13.39 -8.67 8.20
C ALA A 174 13.58 -9.99 8.97
N MET A 175 13.40 -9.99 10.30
CA MET A 175 13.48 -11.20 11.13
C MET A 175 12.23 -12.08 11.06
N ARG A 176 11.10 -11.57 10.56
CA ARG A 176 9.82 -12.30 10.49
C ARG A 176 9.74 -13.34 9.34
N GLY A 177 10.88 -13.81 8.82
CA GLY A 177 11.03 -14.95 7.91
C GLY A 177 10.94 -14.61 6.42
N GLU A 178 11.49 -15.47 5.56
CA GLU A 178 11.43 -15.53 4.09
C GLU A 178 11.46 -14.18 3.32
N PHE A 179 12.22 -13.20 3.82
CA PHE A 179 12.40 -11.90 3.19
C PHE A 179 13.21 -12.03 1.88
N GLY A 180 12.75 -11.40 0.79
CA GLY A 180 13.46 -11.36 -0.49
C GLY A 180 12.83 -12.18 -1.62
N ARG A 181 11.69 -12.85 -1.40
CA ARG A 181 10.99 -13.63 -2.44
C ARG A 181 10.28 -12.73 -3.46
N GLU A 182 9.55 -11.74 -2.99
CA GLU A 182 8.86 -10.80 -3.87
C GLU A 182 9.76 -9.62 -4.27
N ARG A 183 9.39 -8.93 -5.35
CA ARG A 183 10.16 -7.86 -6.01
C ARG A 183 10.58 -6.74 -5.07
N TYR A 184 9.73 -6.34 -4.15
CA TYR A 184 9.89 -5.17 -3.29
C TYR A 184 10.47 -5.48 -1.91
N GLU A 185 10.72 -6.74 -1.60
CA GLU A 185 11.31 -7.17 -0.33
C GLU A 185 12.83 -6.89 -0.30
N ASN A 186 13.18 -5.60 -0.26
CA ASN A 186 14.55 -5.08 -0.13
C ASN A 186 14.53 -4.02 0.97
N ARG A 187 15.45 -4.11 1.93
CA ARG A 187 15.48 -3.24 3.12
C ARG A 187 15.53 -1.75 2.75
N THR A 188 16.47 -1.35 1.89
CA THR A 188 16.62 0.07 1.49
C THR A 188 15.37 0.58 0.78
N PHE A 189 14.75 -0.25 -0.06
CA PHE A 189 13.49 0.11 -0.71
C PHE A 189 12.35 0.26 0.29
N GLN A 190 12.23 -0.66 1.26
CA GLN A 190 11.21 -0.57 2.31
C GLN A 190 11.42 0.64 3.24
N GLU A 191 12.65 1.12 3.43
CA GLU A 191 12.95 2.39 4.13
C GLU A 191 12.33 3.58 3.37
N SER A 192 12.53 3.66 2.06
CA SER A 192 11.90 4.69 1.22
C SER A 192 10.37 4.57 1.24
N VAL A 193 9.82 3.35 1.15
CA VAL A 193 8.37 3.11 1.23
C VAL A 193 7.80 3.61 2.57
N SER A 194 8.47 3.32 3.70
CA SER A 194 8.07 3.80 5.01
C SER A 194 8.00 5.32 5.08
N GLN A 195 9.01 6.02 4.53
CA GLN A 195 9.01 7.49 4.45
C GLN A 195 7.82 8.03 3.64
N ARG A 196 7.47 7.37 2.51
CA ARG A 196 6.30 7.76 1.70
C ARG A 196 4.99 7.57 2.45
N PHE A 197 4.84 6.51 3.24
CA PHE A 197 3.68 6.36 4.11
C PHE A 197 3.57 7.50 5.14
N HIS A 198 4.68 7.92 5.77
CA HIS A 198 4.66 9.05 6.69
C HIS A 198 4.23 10.36 6.01
N GLN A 199 4.64 10.57 4.74
CA GLN A 199 4.17 11.72 3.96
C GLN A 199 2.65 11.64 3.68
N LEU A 200 2.13 10.45 3.35
CA LEU A 200 0.70 10.22 3.11
C LEU A 200 -0.14 10.42 4.39
N MET A 201 0.39 10.05 5.55
CA MET A 201 -0.28 10.27 6.84
C MET A 201 -0.42 11.75 7.21
N GLY A 202 0.31 12.65 6.55
CA GLY A 202 0.12 14.10 6.66
C GLY A 202 -1.21 14.59 6.07
N ASP A 203 -1.93 13.76 5.32
CA ASP A 203 -3.26 14.09 4.81
C ASP A 203 -4.31 13.99 5.91
N THR A 204 -4.67 15.15 6.49
CA THR A 204 -5.63 15.28 7.58
C THR A 204 -7.08 15.02 7.18
N THR A 205 -7.38 14.88 5.87
CA THR A 205 -8.72 14.53 5.38
C THR A 205 -9.03 13.05 5.59
N LEU A 206 -8.02 12.24 5.90
CA LEU A 206 -8.10 10.80 6.13
C LEU A 206 -7.97 10.47 7.61
N ASN A 207 -8.73 9.49 8.06
CA ASN A 207 -8.67 9.00 9.44
C ASN A 207 -7.55 7.96 9.59
N TRP A 208 -6.32 8.42 9.68
CA TRP A 208 -5.17 7.57 9.96
C TRP A 208 -5.05 7.25 11.45
N LYS A 209 -4.79 5.99 11.76
CA LYS A 209 -4.37 5.53 13.08
C LYS A 209 -3.11 4.70 12.95
N MET A 210 -2.12 5.00 13.77
CA MET A 210 -0.86 4.27 13.80
C MET A 210 -0.89 3.29 14.97
N VAL A 211 -0.57 2.03 14.69
CA VAL A 211 -0.52 0.94 15.67
C VAL A 211 0.88 0.36 15.70
N ASP A 212 1.48 0.25 16.87
CA ASP A 212 2.81 -0.35 17.06
C ASP A 212 2.75 -1.86 16.86
N ALA A 213 3.22 -2.33 15.72
CA ALA A 213 3.25 -3.74 15.34
C ALA A 213 4.43 -4.53 15.94
N SER A 214 5.26 -3.92 16.79
CA SER A 214 6.30 -4.62 17.55
C SER A 214 5.75 -5.36 18.77
N GLN A 215 4.56 -4.98 19.22
CA GLN A 215 3.84 -5.63 20.31
C GLN A 215 3.41 -7.06 19.97
N SER A 216 2.83 -7.78 20.95
CA SER A 216 2.28 -9.11 20.72
C SER A 216 1.15 -9.08 19.66
N ILE A 217 0.95 -10.19 18.97
CA ILE A 217 -0.14 -10.31 17.97
C ILE A 217 -1.50 -9.99 18.61
N GLU A 218 -1.67 -10.37 19.87
CA GLU A 218 -2.88 -10.19 20.67
C GLU A 218 -3.12 -8.73 21.02
N ASP A 219 -2.08 -8.00 21.47
CA ASP A 219 -2.20 -6.58 21.83
C ASP A 219 -2.47 -5.73 20.61
N VAL A 220 -1.73 -5.96 19.51
CA VAL A 220 -1.98 -5.31 18.20
C VAL A 220 -3.41 -5.58 17.74
N HIS A 221 -3.89 -6.82 17.87
CA HIS A 221 -5.25 -7.18 17.47
C HIS A 221 -6.31 -6.44 18.30
N LYS A 222 -6.11 -6.37 19.62
CA LYS A 222 -7.02 -5.67 20.53
C LYS A 222 -7.17 -4.21 20.14
N GLU A 223 -6.05 -3.50 19.94
CA GLU A 223 -6.07 -2.10 19.54
C GLU A 223 -6.77 -1.87 18.19
N ILE A 224 -6.46 -2.70 17.18
CA ILE A 224 -7.11 -2.61 15.87
C ILE A 224 -8.63 -2.87 15.98
N ARG A 225 -9.04 -3.82 16.81
CA ARG A 225 -10.45 -4.15 17.01
C ARG A 225 -11.20 -2.97 17.65
N GLU A 226 -10.68 -2.36 18.71
CA GLU A 226 -11.28 -1.20 19.37
C GLU A 226 -11.48 -0.05 18.37
N LEU A 227 -10.44 0.32 17.60
CA LEU A 227 -10.52 1.33 16.55
C LEU A 227 -11.56 1.01 15.48
N SER A 228 -11.71 -0.26 15.15
CA SER A 228 -12.63 -0.73 14.12
C SER A 228 -14.10 -0.69 14.59
N GLU A 229 -14.38 -1.09 15.82
CA GLU A 229 -15.73 -1.05 16.42
C GLU A 229 -16.26 0.39 16.47
N ASP A 230 -15.45 1.36 16.93
CA ASP A 230 -15.79 2.78 16.92
C ASP A 230 -16.08 3.30 15.49
N THR A 231 -15.24 2.87 14.54
CA THR A 231 -15.38 3.26 13.13
C THR A 231 -16.67 2.72 12.51
N ILE A 232 -17.01 1.45 12.77
CA ILE A 232 -18.23 0.82 12.27
C ILE A 232 -19.48 1.59 12.74
N GLN A 233 -19.52 1.98 14.01
CA GLN A 233 -20.61 2.76 14.57
C GLN A 233 -20.72 4.14 13.89
N ALA A 234 -19.61 4.83 13.70
CA ALA A 234 -19.55 6.15 13.06
C ALA A 234 -19.91 6.10 11.57
N ALA A 235 -19.43 5.08 10.84
CA ALA A 235 -19.64 4.90 9.41
C ALA A 235 -21.12 4.67 9.06
N ALA A 236 -21.87 3.98 9.92
CA ALA A 236 -23.28 3.69 9.73
C ALA A 236 -24.15 4.94 9.53
N GLN A 237 -23.71 6.12 9.98
CA GLN A 237 -24.41 7.38 9.92
C GLN A 237 -23.89 8.34 8.83
N ARG A 238 -22.86 7.97 8.08
CA ARG A 238 -22.18 8.83 7.12
C ARG A 238 -22.25 8.25 5.71
N PRO A 239 -22.40 9.08 4.66
CA PRO A 239 -22.27 8.62 3.28
C PRO A 239 -20.83 8.13 3.03
N LEU A 240 -20.70 7.21 2.07
CA LEU A 240 -19.39 6.81 1.57
C LEU A 240 -18.77 7.97 0.80
N GLY A 241 -17.60 8.40 1.22
CA GLY A 241 -16.84 9.46 0.55
C GLY A 241 -16.04 8.94 -0.64
N GLU A 242 -15.40 9.87 -1.33
CA GLU A 242 -14.47 9.60 -2.43
C GLU A 242 -13.05 10.02 -2.05
N LEU A 243 -12.09 9.13 -2.34
CA LEU A 243 -10.70 9.33 -2.00
C LEU A 243 -10.09 10.45 -2.85
N TRP A 244 -9.40 11.37 -2.20
CA TRP A 244 -8.64 12.49 -2.82
C TRP A 244 -9.47 13.43 -3.72
N LYS A 245 -10.78 13.48 -3.55
CA LYS A 245 -11.66 14.48 -4.14
C LYS A 245 -11.90 15.65 -3.21
#